data_55843da7f6be59546037bcd14fedce23
#
_entry.id   55843da7f6be59546037bcd14fedce23
#
_cell.length_a   1.000
_cell.length_b   1.000
_cell.length_c   1.000
_cell.angle_alpha   90.00
_cell.angle_beta   90.00
_cell.angle_gamma   90.00
#
_symmetry.space_group_name_H-M   'P 1'
#
loop_
_entity.id
_entity.type
_entity.pdbx_description
1 polymer ?
#
loop_
_entity_poly.entity_id
_entity_poly.type
_entity_poly.pdbx_seq_one_letter_code
_entity_poly.pdbx_strand_id
1 'polypeptide(L)' 'MPISNELVDEMRVLTMYDLSTTQQGIKVHHHDADQDIIAATERLFNKDLISQIDGGYLTGLGRDAALHAHNLLTILTSS' A
#
# COMPACT_ATOMS: atom_id res chain seq x y z
N MET A 1 -8.47 18.32 3.65
CA MET A 1 -7.23 17.61 4.04
C MET A 1 -6.20 17.74 2.92
N PRO A 2 -5.02 18.29 3.19
CA PRO A 2 -4.00 18.32 2.16
C PRO A 2 -3.45 16.92 1.85
N ILE A 3 -3.06 16.72 0.60
CA ILE A 3 -2.45 15.47 0.17
C ILE A 3 -0.94 15.60 0.36
N SER A 4 -0.38 14.81 1.27
CA SER A 4 1.06 14.84 1.54
C SER A 4 1.79 13.79 0.70
N ASN A 5 3.11 13.97 0.56
CA ASN A 5 3.94 12.95 -0.09
C ASN A 5 3.89 11.62 0.66
N GLU A 6 3.74 11.68 1.97
CA GLU A 6 3.62 10.47 2.79
C GLU A 6 2.37 9.66 2.44
N LEU A 7 1.23 10.33 2.23
CA LEU A 7 0.01 9.65 1.81
C LEU A 7 0.16 9.08 0.40
N VAL A 8 0.83 9.79 -0.50
CA VAL A 8 1.10 9.29 -1.84
C VAL A 8 1.94 8.02 -1.78
N ASP A 9 2.96 7.99 -0.93
CA ASP A 9 3.80 6.80 -0.78
C ASP A 9 3.03 5.62 -0.19
N GLU A 10 2.12 5.88 0.75
CA GLU A 10 1.23 4.84 1.27
C GLU A 10 0.33 4.27 0.18
N MET A 11 -0.21 5.12 -0.70
CA MET A 11 -0.99 4.67 -1.86
C MET A 11 -0.14 3.81 -2.80
N ARG A 12 1.12 4.18 -3.01
CA ARG A 12 2.03 3.39 -3.84
C ARG A 12 2.21 1.98 -3.29
N VAL A 13 2.42 1.85 -1.99
CA VAL A 13 2.55 0.53 -1.36
C VAL A 13 1.27 -0.27 -1.53
N LEU A 14 0.11 0.33 -1.28
CA LEU A 14 -1.17 -0.35 -1.43
C LEU A 14 -1.38 -0.86 -2.86
N THR A 15 -0.91 -0.14 -3.86
CA THR A 15 -1.06 -0.56 -5.26
C THR A 15 -0.09 -1.67 -5.68
N MET A 16 0.87 -2.02 -4.84
CA MET A 16 1.75 -3.17 -5.08
C MET A 16 1.04 -4.52 -4.89
N TYR A 17 -0.08 -4.52 -4.15
CA TYR A 17 -0.83 -5.75 -3.88
C TYR A 17 -1.69 -6.14 -5.06
N ASP A 18 -1.72 -7.44 -5.35
CA ASP A 18 -2.62 -8.01 -6.34
C ASP A 18 -3.96 -8.29 -5.70
N LEU A 19 -4.99 -7.53 -6.07
CA LEU A 19 -6.33 -7.65 -5.48
C LEU A 19 -7.12 -8.84 -6.05
N SER A 20 -6.60 -9.54 -7.06
CA SER A 20 -7.24 -10.74 -7.60
C SER A 20 -7.04 -11.96 -6.71
N THR A 21 -6.16 -11.89 -5.72
CA THR A 21 -5.89 -12.99 -4.80
C THR A 21 -5.71 -12.47 -3.38
N THR A 22 -6.06 -13.29 -2.39
CA THR A 22 -5.80 -13.02 -0.98
C THR A 22 -4.55 -13.75 -0.48
N GLN A 23 -3.92 -14.54 -1.34
CA GLN A 23 -2.82 -15.43 -0.95
C GLN A 23 -1.44 -14.86 -1.22
N GLN A 24 -1.36 -13.76 -1.96
CA GLN A 24 -0.07 -13.11 -2.23
C GLN A 24 0.11 -11.90 -1.33
N GLY A 25 1.21 -11.90 -0.61
CA GLY A 25 1.66 -10.76 0.15
C GLY A 25 2.80 -10.05 -0.56
N ILE A 26 3.31 -9.01 0.05
CA ILE A 26 4.52 -8.33 -0.41
C ILE A 26 5.53 -8.31 0.73
N LYS A 27 6.78 -8.08 0.37
CA LYS A 27 7.84 -7.84 1.34
C LYS A 27 8.71 -6.69 0.85
N VAL A 28 8.80 -5.66 1.68
CA VAL A 28 9.63 -4.48 1.41
C VAL A 28 10.97 -4.69 2.11
N HIS A 29 12.02 -4.87 1.32
CA HIS A 29 13.36 -5.14 1.84
C HIS A 29 14.07 -3.84 2.21
N HIS A 30 14.57 -3.76 3.44
CA HIS A 30 15.26 -2.56 3.93
C HIS A 30 16.48 -2.16 3.10
N HIS A 31 17.11 -3.12 2.42
CA HIS A 31 18.33 -2.84 1.65
C HIS A 31 18.05 -2.46 0.19
N ASP A 32 16.86 -2.81 -0.33
CA ASP A 32 16.56 -2.69 -1.76
C ASP A 32 15.49 -1.65 -2.05
N ALA A 33 14.68 -1.28 -1.06
CA ALA A 33 13.59 -0.33 -1.25
C ALA A 33 14.00 1.08 -0.84
N ASP A 34 13.35 2.09 -1.43
CA ASP A 34 13.50 3.48 -1.00
C ASP A 34 13.09 3.64 0.45
N GLN A 35 13.77 4.53 1.16
CA GLN A 35 13.45 4.84 2.54
C GLN A 35 12.00 5.34 2.69
N ASP A 36 11.50 6.09 1.71
CA ASP A 36 10.13 6.58 1.73
C ASP A 36 9.12 5.43 1.66
N ILE A 37 9.42 4.39 0.87
CA ILE A 37 8.55 3.22 0.76
C ILE A 37 8.62 2.37 2.03
N ILE A 38 9.80 2.22 2.62
CA ILE A 38 9.94 1.51 3.89
C ILE A 38 9.12 2.21 4.99
N ALA A 39 9.26 3.53 5.10
CA ALA A 39 8.52 4.31 6.08
C ALA A 39 7.01 4.25 5.85
N ALA A 40 6.57 4.32 4.58
CA ALA A 40 5.16 4.20 4.24
C ALA A 40 4.59 2.84 4.63
N THR A 41 5.36 1.78 4.42
CA THR A 41 4.96 0.42 4.80
C THR A 41 4.79 0.30 6.31
N GLU A 42 5.71 0.87 7.08
CA GLU A 42 5.60 0.89 8.55
C GLU A 42 4.34 1.65 9.00
N ARG A 43 4.03 2.80 8.36
CA ARG A 43 2.82 3.55 8.69
C ARG A 43 1.55 2.76 8.39
N LEU A 44 1.52 2.03 7.26
CA LEU A 44 0.37 1.19 6.92
C LEU A 44 0.18 0.07 7.95
N PHE A 45 1.26 -0.52 8.42
CA PHE A 45 1.19 -1.51 9.49
C PHE A 45 0.61 -0.89 10.77
N ASN A 46 1.06 0.30 11.15
CA ASN A 46 0.58 0.98 12.35
C ASN A 46 -0.89 1.39 12.24
N LYS A 47 -1.41 1.54 11.01
CA LYS A 47 -2.82 1.85 10.74
C LYS A 47 -3.69 0.60 10.58
N ASP A 48 -3.12 -0.57 10.80
CA ASP A 48 -3.83 -1.85 10.66
C ASP A 48 -4.26 -2.18 9.23
N LEU A 49 -3.55 -1.69 8.23
CA LEU A 49 -3.88 -1.95 6.83
C LEU A 49 -3.13 -3.16 6.27
N ILE A 50 -2.00 -3.52 6.87
CA ILE A 50 -1.21 -4.68 6.47
C ILE A 50 -0.82 -5.49 7.70
N SER A 51 -0.46 -6.75 7.48
CA SER A 51 -0.27 -7.71 8.56
C SER A 51 1.11 -7.72 9.19
N GLN A 52 2.11 -7.15 8.52
CA GLN A 52 3.50 -7.15 8.99
C GLN A 52 4.13 -5.79 8.73
N ILE A 53 5.11 -5.43 9.57
CA ILE A 53 5.77 -4.12 9.47
C ILE A 53 6.51 -3.93 8.13
N ASP A 54 6.92 -5.01 7.50
CA ASP A 54 7.61 -5.00 6.20
C ASP A 54 6.69 -5.40 5.04
N GLY A 55 5.38 -5.48 5.25
CA GLY A 55 4.41 -5.80 4.22
C GLY A 55 3.42 -6.88 4.65
N GLY A 56 3.68 -8.13 4.26
CA GLY A 56 2.76 -9.23 4.52
C GLY A 56 1.52 -9.13 3.65
N TYR A 57 0.37 -9.36 4.25
CA TYR A 57 -0.92 -9.40 3.55
C TYR A 57 -1.77 -8.19 3.95
N LEU A 58 -2.68 -7.82 3.06
CA LEU A 58 -3.68 -6.80 3.38
C LEU A 58 -4.65 -7.34 4.44
N THR A 59 -4.96 -6.51 5.43
CA THR A 59 -6.10 -6.76 6.32
C THR A 59 -7.38 -6.47 5.55
N GLY A 60 -8.55 -6.73 6.16
CA GLY A 60 -9.84 -6.36 5.56
C GLY A 60 -9.91 -4.86 5.26
N LEU A 61 -9.50 -4.02 6.22
CA LEU A 61 -9.45 -2.58 6.03
C LEU A 61 -8.44 -2.20 4.95
N GLY A 62 -7.26 -2.86 4.94
CA GLY A 62 -6.24 -2.62 3.92
C GLY A 62 -6.72 -2.98 2.53
N ARG A 63 -7.52 -4.03 2.41
CA ARG A 63 -8.08 -4.44 1.14
C ARG A 63 -9.06 -3.40 0.60
N ASP A 64 -9.90 -2.84 1.48
CA ASP A 64 -10.80 -1.75 1.11
C ASP A 64 -10.00 -0.52 0.64
N ALA A 65 -8.99 -0.15 1.38
CA ALA A 65 -8.13 0.99 1.02
C ALA A 65 -7.41 0.77 -0.31
N ALA A 66 -6.86 -0.43 -0.51
CA ALA A 66 -6.16 -0.77 -1.75
C ALA A 66 -7.11 -0.75 -2.96
N LEU A 67 -8.34 -1.22 -2.78
CA LEU A 67 -9.34 -1.18 -3.84
C LEU A 67 -9.67 0.25 -4.25
N HIS A 68 -9.86 1.14 -3.27
CA HIS A 68 -10.09 2.57 -3.56
C HIS A 68 -8.90 3.19 -4.30
N ALA A 69 -7.68 2.88 -3.88
CA ALA A 69 -6.47 3.39 -4.53
C ALA A 69 -6.35 2.90 -5.97
N HIS A 70 -6.56 1.61 -6.21
CA HIS A 70 -6.54 1.04 -7.56
C HIS A 70 -7.60 1.67 -8.45
N ASN A 71 -8.82 1.80 -7.95
CA ASN A 71 -9.92 2.37 -8.72
C ASN A 71 -9.65 3.82 -9.09
N LEU A 72 -9.18 4.61 -8.13
CA LEU A 72 -8.83 6.01 -8.39
C LEU A 72 -7.76 6.13 -9.46
N LEU A 73 -6.69 5.35 -9.33
CA LEU A 73 -5.59 5.39 -10.29
C LEU A 73 -6.01 4.91 -11.67
N THR A 74 -6.88 3.91 -11.74
CA THR A 74 -7.44 3.45 -13.01
C THR A 74 -8.19 4.57 -13.71
N ILE A 75 -9.01 5.31 -12.98
CA ILE A 75 -9.78 6.43 -13.54
C ILE A 75 -8.83 7.55 -13.99
N LEU A 76 -7.85 7.90 -13.16
CA LEU A 76 -6.94 9.01 -13.47
C LEU A 76 -6.01 8.71 -14.64
N THR A 77 -5.70 7.44 -14.87
CA THR A 77 -4.79 7.03 -15.92
C THR A 77 -5.51 6.51 -17.18
N SER A 78 -6.84 6.46 -17.17
CA SER A 78 -7.61 6.07 -18.33
C SER A 78 -7.58 7.20 -19.37
N SER A 79 -7.47 6.83 -20.61
CA SER A 79 -7.43 7.79 -21.72
C SER A 79 -8.67 7.65 -22.58
#